data_ad4f7046905e4eddc0f8e199b4fa73bb
#
_entry.id   ad4f7046905e4eddc0f8e199b4fa73bb
#
_cell.length_a   1.000
_cell.length_b   1.000
_cell.length_c   1.000
_cell.angle_alpha   90.00
_cell.angle_beta   90.00
_cell.angle_gamma   90.00
#
_symmetry.space_group_name_H-M   'P 1'
#
loop_
_entity.id
_entity.type
_entity.pdbx_description
1 polymer ?
#
loop_
_entity_poly.entity_id
_entity_poly.type
_entity_poly.pdbx_seq_one_letter_code
_entity_poly.pdbx_strand_id
1 'polypeptide(L)'
;MRTRIAFCLLVLATLTGCGYQLQGRVVQGGFGTISLVEPTDQRLQVQGVPGVRVQLVRDPNRMRREVIAEASTDADGVFTLETRSFGAGFLDERFEMVATRPGFGVAQSTMELPMDPSTRRVLVEIQRGGSGPNSSAAPGGNLYDEAAKYDPTIRSKGSGGN
;
A
#
# COMPACT_ATOMS: atom_id res chain seq x y z
N MET A 1 47.68 -25.12 -1.42
CA MET A 1 46.36 -25.35 -2.08
C MET A 1 45.18 -24.85 -1.26
N ARG A 2 45.22 -24.90 0.07
CA ARG A 2 44.12 -24.44 0.99
C ARG A 2 43.81 -22.95 0.95
N THR A 3 44.78 -22.07 0.74
CA THR A 3 44.61 -20.61 0.75
C THR A 3 43.84 -20.07 -0.50
N ARG A 4 43.98 -20.75 -1.62
CA ARG A 4 43.29 -20.33 -2.88
C ARG A 4 41.79 -20.62 -2.86
N ILE A 5 41.36 -21.66 -2.15
CA ILE A 5 39.93 -22.03 -2.02
C ILE A 5 39.22 -21.05 -1.10
N ALA A 6 39.88 -20.57 -0.04
CA ALA A 6 39.31 -19.58 0.88
C ALA A 6 39.05 -18.22 0.20
N PHE A 7 39.92 -17.82 -0.71
CA PHE A 7 39.77 -16.56 -1.45
C PHE A 7 38.62 -16.61 -2.48
N CYS A 8 38.41 -17.76 -3.15
CA CYS A 8 37.26 -17.93 -4.04
C CYS A 8 35.93 -17.94 -3.31
N LEU A 9 35.86 -18.50 -2.10
CA LEU A 9 34.64 -18.48 -1.27
C LEU A 9 34.28 -17.08 -0.79
N LEU A 10 35.27 -16.24 -0.50
CA LEU A 10 35.05 -14.87 -0.06
C LEU A 10 34.47 -13.98 -1.18
N VAL A 11 34.89 -14.21 -2.42
CA VAL A 11 34.42 -13.44 -3.59
C VAL A 11 32.99 -13.81 -4.00
N LEU A 12 32.54 -15.04 -3.73
CA LEU A 12 31.16 -15.47 -4.03
C LEU A 12 30.12 -14.84 -3.09
N ALA A 13 30.53 -14.42 -1.89
CA ALA A 13 29.61 -13.85 -0.90
C ALA A 13 29.18 -12.40 -1.19
N THR A 14 29.80 -11.72 -2.15
CA THR A 14 29.51 -10.31 -2.49
C THR A 14 28.51 -10.11 -3.66
N LEU A 15 27.97 -11.18 -4.23
CA LEU A 15 26.97 -11.14 -5.29
C LEU A 15 25.53 -11.06 -4.73
N THR A 16 25.33 -10.35 -3.63
CA THR A 16 23.98 -9.98 -3.22
C THR A 16 23.45 -8.94 -4.20
N GLY A 17 22.63 -9.41 -5.12
CA GLY A 17 22.05 -8.57 -6.17
C GLY A 17 21.37 -7.33 -5.57
N CYS A 18 21.70 -6.16 -6.12
CA CYS A 18 21.05 -4.91 -5.83
C CYS A 18 19.57 -5.03 -6.22
N GLY A 19 18.72 -5.44 -5.28
CA GLY A 19 17.27 -5.34 -5.41
C GLY A 19 16.84 -3.87 -5.20
N TYR A 20 15.77 -3.46 -5.85
CA TYR A 20 15.14 -2.18 -5.56
C TYR A 20 14.47 -2.26 -4.17
N GLN A 21 14.85 -1.37 -3.27
CA GLN A 21 14.33 -1.31 -1.90
C GLN A 21 13.68 0.04 -1.63
N LEU A 22 12.39 0.04 -1.34
CA LEU A 22 11.65 1.24 -0.99
C LEU A 22 11.27 1.19 0.49
N GLN A 23 11.77 2.14 1.26
CA GLN A 23 11.50 2.25 2.69
C GLN A 23 10.34 3.21 2.95
N GLY A 24 9.56 2.93 3.99
CA GLY A 24 8.45 3.77 4.39
C GLY A 24 8.06 3.62 5.83
N ARG A 25 7.10 4.42 6.23
CA ARG A 25 6.50 4.40 7.56
C ARG A 25 4.99 4.54 7.47
N VAL A 26 4.29 3.79 8.28
CA VAL A 26 2.84 3.90 8.45
C VAL A 26 2.57 4.64 9.74
N VAL A 27 1.79 5.70 9.66
CA VAL A 27 1.37 6.53 10.80
C VAL A 27 -0.15 6.60 10.89
N GLN A 28 -0.67 6.94 12.05
CA GLN A 28 -2.09 7.21 12.19
C GLN A 28 -2.36 8.63 11.69
N GLY A 29 -3.29 8.76 10.72
CA GLY A 29 -3.70 10.02 10.13
C GLY A 29 -5.20 10.14 9.99
N GLY A 30 -5.67 11.26 9.43
CA GLY A 30 -7.09 11.54 9.24
C GLY A 30 -7.71 10.86 8.01
N PHE A 31 -6.89 10.49 7.03
CA PHE A 31 -7.35 9.91 5.76
C PHE A 31 -6.41 8.78 5.35
N GLY A 32 -6.94 7.80 4.61
CA GLY A 32 -6.15 6.72 4.04
C GLY A 32 -5.34 7.21 2.83
N THR A 33 -4.18 7.82 3.07
CA THR A 33 -3.32 8.36 2.02
C THR A 33 -1.97 7.68 1.97
N ILE A 34 -1.38 7.62 0.77
CA ILE A 34 -0.01 7.15 0.54
C ILE A 34 0.70 8.17 -0.34
N SER A 35 1.86 8.62 0.10
CA SER A 35 2.65 9.64 -0.61
C SER A 35 4.15 9.35 -0.53
N LEU A 36 4.88 9.83 -1.55
CA LEU A 36 6.34 9.86 -1.53
C LEU A 36 6.79 11.19 -0.93
N VAL A 37 7.55 11.12 0.14
CA VAL A 37 8.05 12.28 0.88
C VAL A 37 9.58 12.28 0.95
N GLU A 38 10.16 13.39 1.35
CA GLU A 38 11.60 13.45 1.64
C GLU A 38 11.93 12.68 2.92
N PRO A 39 13.15 12.12 3.06
CA PRO A 39 13.57 11.42 4.27
C PRO A 39 13.51 12.27 5.54
N THR A 40 13.54 13.59 5.41
CA THR A 40 13.49 14.59 6.48
C THR A 40 12.09 15.05 6.85
N ASP A 41 11.05 14.52 6.21
CA ASP A 41 9.66 14.88 6.49
C ASP A 41 9.32 14.60 7.96
N GLN A 42 8.81 15.62 8.66
CA GLN A 42 8.51 15.55 10.09
C GLN A 42 7.43 14.50 10.42
N ARG A 43 6.53 14.19 9.49
CA ARG A 43 5.49 13.17 9.67
C ARG A 43 6.07 11.76 9.81
N LEU A 44 7.27 11.54 9.30
CA LEU A 44 8.00 10.29 9.50
C LEU A 44 8.51 10.11 10.94
N GLN A 45 8.51 11.17 11.77
CA GLN A 45 8.92 11.11 13.18
C GLN A 45 7.75 10.82 14.14
N VAL A 46 6.51 10.85 13.63
CA VAL A 46 5.32 10.53 14.43
C VAL A 46 5.31 9.04 14.77
N GLN A 47 4.67 8.69 15.90
CA GLN A 47 4.50 7.29 16.31
C GLN A 47 3.88 6.46 15.18
N GLY A 48 4.55 5.40 14.78
CA GLY A 48 4.11 4.52 13.71
C GLY A 48 3.05 3.51 14.15
N VAL A 49 2.41 2.90 13.17
CA VAL A 49 1.40 1.85 13.37
C VAL A 49 2.00 0.51 13.01
N PRO A 50 2.19 -0.41 13.98
CA PRO A 50 2.77 -1.73 13.73
C PRO A 50 1.77 -2.69 13.07
N GLY A 51 2.29 -3.75 12.43
CA GLY A 51 1.49 -4.85 11.90
C GLY A 51 0.57 -4.46 10.74
N VAL A 52 0.91 -3.40 9.99
CA VAL A 52 0.23 -3.02 8.75
C VAL A 52 0.87 -3.79 7.61
N ARG A 53 0.04 -4.48 6.82
CA ARG A 53 0.46 -5.14 5.59
C ARG A 53 0.48 -4.13 4.47
N VAL A 54 1.64 -3.96 3.84
CA VAL A 54 1.85 -3.05 2.72
C VAL A 54 2.21 -3.88 1.48
N GLN A 55 1.49 -3.66 0.39
CA GLN A 55 1.67 -4.37 -0.87
C GLN A 55 1.95 -3.37 -2.00
N LEU A 56 2.86 -3.74 -2.89
CA LEU A 56 3.13 -3.05 -4.13
C LEU A 56 2.62 -3.90 -5.29
N VAL A 57 1.72 -3.34 -6.07
CA VAL A 57 1.00 -4.02 -7.16
C VAL A 57 1.40 -3.37 -8.48
N ARG A 58 1.80 -4.20 -9.44
CA ARG A 58 2.05 -3.81 -10.83
C ARG A 58 0.77 -3.90 -11.64
N ASP A 59 0.62 -3.02 -12.62
CA ASP A 59 -0.49 -3.02 -13.57
C ASP A 59 -1.89 -3.11 -12.92
N PRO A 60 -2.23 -2.22 -11.97
CA PRO A 60 -3.45 -2.34 -11.16
C PRO A 60 -4.73 -2.40 -11.99
N ASN A 61 -4.71 -1.81 -13.19
CA ASN A 61 -5.87 -1.70 -14.09
C ASN A 61 -5.91 -2.78 -15.18
N ARG A 62 -4.99 -3.75 -15.15
CA ARG A 62 -4.93 -4.83 -16.15
C ARG A 62 -5.33 -6.17 -15.55
N MET A 63 -5.72 -7.11 -16.45
CA MET A 63 -6.04 -8.49 -16.04
C MET A 63 -4.84 -9.23 -15.41
N ARG A 64 -3.62 -8.71 -15.57
CA ARG A 64 -2.38 -9.22 -14.98
C ARG A 64 -1.95 -8.43 -13.74
N ARG A 65 -2.89 -8.02 -12.92
CA ARG A 65 -2.57 -7.42 -11.62
C ARG A 65 -1.68 -8.38 -10.82
N GLU A 66 -0.49 -7.95 -10.48
CA GLU A 66 0.51 -8.77 -9.78
C GLU A 66 1.04 -8.03 -8.56
N VAL A 67 1.03 -8.70 -7.41
CA VAL A 67 1.72 -8.22 -6.21
C VAL A 67 3.21 -8.53 -6.37
N ILE A 68 4.02 -7.50 -6.58
CA ILE A 68 5.46 -7.63 -6.83
C ILE A 68 6.33 -7.49 -5.59
N ALA A 69 5.79 -6.89 -4.53
CA ALA A 69 6.43 -6.81 -3.23
C ALA A 69 5.37 -6.71 -2.12
N GLU A 70 5.72 -7.26 -0.96
CA GLU A 70 4.89 -7.21 0.23
C GLU A 70 5.77 -7.11 1.48
N ALA A 71 5.35 -6.30 2.45
CA ALA A 71 5.99 -6.17 3.74
C ALA A 71 4.96 -5.95 4.85
N SER A 72 5.35 -6.22 6.08
CA SER A 72 4.59 -5.83 7.27
C SER A 72 5.40 -4.81 8.07
N THR A 73 4.72 -3.82 8.66
CA THR A 73 5.39 -2.85 9.51
C THR A 73 5.86 -3.46 10.82
N ASP A 74 7.03 -3.04 11.27
CA ASP A 74 7.61 -3.37 12.57
C ASP A 74 6.91 -2.63 13.74
N ALA A 75 7.50 -2.71 14.94
CA ALA A 75 6.98 -2.08 16.16
C ALA A 75 6.90 -0.54 16.05
N ASP A 76 7.78 0.06 15.26
CA ASP A 76 7.86 1.50 15.02
C ASP A 76 7.05 1.95 13.80
N GLY A 77 6.33 1.03 13.15
CA GLY A 77 5.57 1.30 11.96
C GLY A 77 6.40 1.42 10.69
N VAL A 78 7.68 1.03 10.73
CA VAL A 78 8.59 1.08 9.59
C VAL A 78 8.46 -0.19 8.75
N PHE A 79 8.57 -0.06 7.43
CA PHE A 79 8.60 -1.18 6.50
C PHE A 79 9.62 -0.96 5.40
N THR A 80 10.07 -2.05 4.80
CA THR A 80 10.91 -2.07 3.59
C THR A 80 10.27 -3.00 2.57
N LEU A 81 9.92 -2.45 1.41
CA LEU A 81 9.48 -3.22 0.25
C LEU A 81 10.68 -3.54 -0.62
N GLU A 82 10.91 -4.81 -0.85
CA GLU A 82 11.98 -5.28 -1.73
C GLU A 82 11.37 -5.89 -2.99
N THR A 83 11.78 -5.43 -4.15
CA THR A 83 11.40 -6.05 -5.41
C THR A 83 12.63 -6.36 -6.25
N ARG A 84 12.60 -7.55 -6.84
CA ARG A 84 13.59 -8.00 -7.83
C ARG A 84 13.08 -7.80 -9.26
N SER A 85 11.90 -7.22 -9.41
CA SER A 85 11.33 -6.97 -10.72
C SER A 85 12.20 -6.00 -11.50
N PHE A 86 12.77 -6.48 -12.59
CA PHE A 86 13.52 -5.67 -13.53
C PHE A 86 12.60 -4.59 -14.09
N GLY A 87 13.06 -3.33 -14.04
CA GLY A 87 12.29 -2.19 -14.51
C GLY A 87 11.59 -1.36 -13.42
N ALA A 88 11.53 -1.83 -12.17
CA ALA A 88 10.98 -1.01 -11.09
C ALA A 88 11.80 0.27 -10.93
N GLY A 89 11.16 1.43 -11.17
CA GLY A 89 11.81 2.74 -11.13
C GLY A 89 12.55 3.17 -12.41
N PHE A 90 12.63 2.32 -13.44
CA PHE A 90 13.33 2.64 -14.71
C PHE A 90 12.38 2.81 -15.89
N LEU A 91 11.16 2.30 -15.79
CA LEU A 91 10.13 2.45 -16.80
C LEU A 91 9.06 3.37 -16.26
N ASP A 92 8.36 4.05 -17.16
CA ASP A 92 7.18 4.87 -16.86
C ASP A 92 5.98 3.94 -16.54
N GLU A 93 6.18 3.09 -15.51
CA GLU A 93 5.18 2.16 -15.03
C GLU A 93 4.45 2.75 -13.82
N ARG A 94 3.13 2.55 -13.80
CA ARG A 94 2.30 2.92 -12.65
C ARG A 94 2.15 1.73 -11.72
N PHE A 95 2.43 1.99 -10.46
CA PHE A 95 2.26 1.01 -9.41
C PHE A 95 1.15 1.44 -8.46
N GLU A 96 0.43 0.48 -7.96
CA GLU A 96 -0.53 0.71 -6.89
C GLU A 96 0.08 0.23 -5.58
N MET A 97 0.07 1.07 -4.57
CA MET A 97 0.42 0.67 -3.22
C MET A 97 -0.85 0.57 -2.38
N VAL A 98 -0.96 -0.52 -1.62
CA VAL A 98 -2.12 -0.81 -0.76
C VAL A 98 -1.61 -1.12 0.64
N ALA A 99 -2.16 -0.44 1.63
CA ALA A 99 -1.86 -0.70 3.04
C ALA A 99 -3.14 -1.10 3.78
N THR A 100 -3.08 -2.24 4.48
CA THR A 100 -4.23 -2.83 5.17
C THR A 100 -3.86 -3.29 6.57
N ARG A 101 -4.78 -3.07 7.52
CA ARG A 101 -4.70 -3.61 8.89
C ARG A 101 -6.11 -3.74 9.45
N PRO A 102 -6.46 -4.86 10.17
CA PRO A 102 -7.73 -4.96 10.87
C PRO A 102 -7.95 -3.79 11.83
N GLY A 103 -9.14 -3.21 11.82
CA GLY A 103 -9.51 -2.06 12.66
C GLY A 103 -9.06 -0.69 12.15
N PHE A 104 -8.46 -0.65 10.94
CA PHE A 104 -8.10 0.59 10.24
C PHE A 104 -8.71 0.62 8.84
N GLY A 105 -8.89 1.82 8.32
CA GLY A 105 -9.23 2.02 6.90
C GLY A 105 -8.10 1.58 5.98
N VAL A 106 -8.45 1.16 4.77
CA VAL A 106 -7.47 0.84 3.71
C VAL A 106 -6.92 2.15 3.16
N ALA A 107 -5.60 2.26 3.08
CA ALA A 107 -4.95 3.28 2.29
C ALA A 107 -4.53 2.69 0.94
N GLN A 108 -4.79 3.42 -0.14
CA GLN A 108 -4.49 2.98 -1.50
C GLN A 108 -4.13 4.19 -2.35
N SER A 109 -3.07 4.09 -3.13
CA SER A 109 -2.64 5.15 -4.04
C SER A 109 -1.89 4.57 -5.22
N THR A 110 -2.11 5.15 -6.40
CA THR A 110 -1.30 4.88 -7.58
C THR A 110 -0.15 5.87 -7.64
N MET A 111 1.06 5.37 -7.87
CA MET A 111 2.27 6.17 -7.89
C MET A 111 3.29 5.66 -8.91
N GLU A 112 4.19 6.53 -9.30
CA GLU A 112 5.43 6.19 -9.99
C GLU A 112 6.52 5.98 -8.94
N LEU A 113 7.34 4.94 -9.13
CA LEU A 113 8.43 4.68 -8.20
C LEU A 113 9.61 5.60 -8.52
N PRO A 114 10.31 6.15 -7.50
CA PRO A 114 11.47 6.98 -7.72
C PRO A 114 12.61 6.16 -8.33
N MET A 115 13.34 6.74 -9.28
CA MET A 115 14.52 6.09 -9.88
C MET A 115 15.58 5.77 -8.82
N ASP A 116 15.75 6.66 -7.84
CA ASP A 116 16.61 6.45 -6.68
C ASP A 116 15.73 6.36 -5.41
N PRO A 117 15.50 5.14 -4.89
CA PRO A 117 14.68 4.93 -3.71
C PRO A 117 15.30 5.50 -2.42
N SER A 118 16.61 5.82 -2.42
CA SER A 118 17.27 6.41 -1.26
C SER A 118 16.83 7.86 -0.99
N THR A 119 16.41 8.57 -2.04
CA THR A 119 16.01 9.98 -1.99
C THR A 119 14.58 10.20 -1.50
N ARG A 120 13.78 9.16 -1.43
CA ARG A 120 12.37 9.23 -1.05
C ARG A 120 12.02 8.20 0.02
N ARG A 121 10.96 8.49 0.75
CA ARG A 121 10.32 7.58 1.71
C ARG A 121 8.83 7.51 1.41
N VAL A 122 8.25 6.35 1.65
CA VAL A 122 6.78 6.21 1.59
C VAL A 122 6.20 6.58 2.93
N LEU A 123 5.33 7.57 2.94
CA LEU A 123 4.48 7.89 4.08
C LEU A 123 3.09 7.33 3.81
N VAL A 124 2.63 6.46 4.69
CA VAL A 124 1.29 5.90 4.69
C VAL A 124 0.55 6.43 5.91
N GLU A 125 -0.57 7.10 5.68
CA GLU A 125 -1.47 7.57 6.75
C GLU A 125 -2.72 6.71 6.72
N ILE A 126 -3.04 6.04 7.85
CA ILE A 126 -4.24 5.22 8.00
C ILE A 126 -5.11 5.72 9.14
N GLN A 127 -6.42 5.70 8.94
CA GLN A 127 -7.40 6.11 9.93
C GLN A 127 -7.90 4.90 10.73
N ARG A 128 -7.96 5.04 12.04
CA ARG A 128 -8.53 4.01 12.91
C ARG A 128 -10.06 3.96 12.76
N GLY A 129 -10.62 2.75 12.65
CA GLY A 129 -12.07 2.55 12.51
C GLY A 129 -12.61 2.91 11.13
N GLY A 130 -11.74 3.28 10.17
CA GLY A 130 -12.14 3.54 8.79
C GLY A 130 -12.58 2.26 8.12
N SER A 131 -13.74 2.29 7.50
CA SER A 131 -14.14 1.28 6.54
C SER A 131 -13.31 1.48 5.27
N GLY A 132 -12.88 0.40 4.58
CA GLY A 132 -12.09 0.51 3.35
C GLY A 132 -12.81 1.31 2.25
N PRO A 133 -12.11 1.66 1.14
CA PRO A 133 -12.67 2.47 0.06
C PRO A 133 -13.94 1.90 -0.58
N ASN A 134 -14.29 0.65 -0.30
CA ASN A 134 -15.53 0.00 -0.74
C ASN A 134 -16.59 -0.15 0.37
N SER A 135 -16.32 0.26 1.59
CA SER A 135 -17.37 0.42 2.55
C SER A 135 -17.90 1.84 2.40
N SER A 136 -18.71 2.05 1.39
CA SER A 136 -19.84 2.94 1.50
C SER A 136 -20.72 2.42 2.64
N ALA A 137 -20.25 2.55 3.86
CA ALA A 137 -21.12 2.62 4.99
C ALA A 137 -21.82 3.98 4.85
N ALA A 138 -22.76 4.02 3.93
CA ALA A 138 -23.88 4.91 4.09
C ALA A 138 -24.38 4.64 5.53
N PRO A 139 -24.50 5.66 6.36
CA PRO A 139 -25.05 5.51 7.69
C PRO A 139 -26.46 4.94 7.52
N GLY A 140 -26.61 3.60 7.68
CA GLY A 140 -27.89 2.91 7.86
C GLY A 140 -28.95 3.02 6.76
N GLY A 141 -28.65 3.58 5.60
CA GLY A 141 -29.58 3.75 4.50
C GLY A 141 -29.37 2.69 3.43
N ASN A 142 -30.35 1.81 3.24
CA ASN A 142 -30.42 0.99 2.05
C ASN A 142 -30.49 1.93 0.81
N LEU A 143 -29.69 1.66 -0.22
CA LEU A 143 -29.67 2.43 -1.47
C LEU A 143 -31.10 2.66 -2.04
N TYR A 144 -32.00 1.70 -1.77
CA TYR A 144 -33.41 1.81 -2.12
C TYR A 144 -34.17 2.87 -1.30
N ASP A 145 -33.82 3.08 -0.02
CA ASP A 145 -34.44 4.10 0.80
C ASP A 145 -33.98 5.52 0.42
N GLU A 146 -32.75 5.64 -0.03
CA GLU A 146 -32.22 6.92 -0.51
C GLU A 146 -32.76 7.25 -1.90
N ALA A 147 -32.84 6.28 -2.79
CA ALA A 147 -33.47 6.45 -4.11
C ALA A 147 -34.97 6.80 -4.00
N ALA A 148 -35.68 6.22 -3.02
CA ALA A 148 -37.10 6.48 -2.77
C ALA A 148 -37.38 7.91 -2.24
N LYS A 149 -36.37 8.66 -1.77
CA LYS A 149 -36.52 10.09 -1.42
C LYS A 149 -36.67 10.98 -2.66
N TYR A 150 -36.09 10.55 -3.77
CA TYR A 150 -36.07 11.35 -5.01
C TYR A 150 -37.06 10.84 -6.06
N ASP A 151 -37.51 9.58 -5.95
CA ASP A 151 -38.48 8.99 -6.85
C ASP A 151 -39.56 8.20 -6.10
N PRO A 152 -40.72 8.80 -5.83
CA PRO A 152 -41.82 8.16 -5.10
C PRO A 152 -42.41 6.95 -5.81
N THR A 153 -42.10 6.71 -7.08
CA THR A 153 -42.63 5.55 -7.84
C THR A 153 -41.92 4.25 -7.45
N ILE A 154 -40.73 4.32 -6.86
CA ILE A 154 -39.98 3.14 -6.36
C ILE A 154 -40.67 2.52 -5.14
N ARG A 155 -41.34 3.34 -4.32
CA ARG A 155 -42.00 2.91 -3.08
C ARG A 155 -43.26 2.08 -3.33
N SER A 156 -43.91 2.23 -4.47
CA SER A 156 -45.17 1.55 -4.77
C SER A 156 -45.01 0.11 -5.26
N LYS A 157 -43.83 -0.29 -5.68
CA LYS A 157 -43.55 -1.62 -6.26
C LYS A 157 -43.21 -2.71 -5.24
N GLY A 158 -42.97 -2.35 -3.97
CA GLY A 158 -42.54 -3.29 -2.91
C GLY A 158 -43.66 -3.80 -1.99
N SER A 159 -44.92 -3.33 -2.13
CA SER A 159 -46.01 -3.67 -1.22
C SER A 159 -47.08 -4.59 -1.81
N GLY A 160 -46.74 -5.41 -2.78
CA GLY A 160 -47.64 -6.37 -3.39
C GLY A 160 -47.06 -7.77 -3.41
N GLY A 161 -47.17 -8.47 -2.31
CA GLY A 161 -46.81 -9.88 -2.21
C GLY A 161 -47.48 -10.54 -0.99
N ASN A 162 -48.65 -11.07 -1.20
CA ASN A 162 -49.30 -12.04 -0.33
C ASN A 162 -48.44 -13.27 -0.11
#